data_03639b18fe2aa826a9ef53e4773f45c9
#
_entry.id   03639b18fe2aa826a9ef53e4773f45c9
#
_cell.length_a   1.000
_cell.length_b   1.000
_cell.length_c   1.000
_cell.angle_alpha   90.00
_cell.angle_beta   90.00
_cell.angle_gamma   90.00
#
_symmetry.space_group_name_H-M   'P 1'
#
loop_
_entity.id
_entity.type
_entity.pdbx_description
1 polymer ?
#
loop_
_entity_poly.entity_id
_entity_poly.type
_entity_poly.pdbx_seq_one_letter_code
_entity_poly.pdbx_strand_id
1 'polypeptide(L)'
;SDPSQIRREEERSKEPSLMSVVRNVVQTLYHPDDPQLGLYGALGYDLMFQFEPINPSLQRKEQQRDVALFIPDEILVVDTREQQAWTIQYDFTWCVAGEEETVSTEGMVRSGTTRSHEEGTPLLDRDVEPGGYASLTERSKQEFACGNLFEVVLSQQWSVPATARPSAVFRTLRKRNPS
;
A
#
# COMPACT_ATOMS: atom_id res chain seq x y z
N SER A 1 3.80 -20.90 -11.35
CA SER A 1 4.09 -20.66 -12.76
C SER A 1 5.54 -21.04 -13.02
N ASP A 2 5.78 -21.78 -14.08
CA ASP A 2 7.12 -22.22 -14.50
C ASP A 2 7.91 -21.00 -15.00
N PRO A 3 9.06 -20.67 -14.40
CA PRO A 3 9.85 -19.50 -14.78
C PRO A 3 10.54 -19.62 -16.16
N SER A 4 10.43 -20.78 -16.82
CA SER A 4 11.06 -21.02 -18.12
C SER A 4 10.25 -20.57 -19.34
N GLN A 5 9.01 -20.13 -19.18
CA GLN A 5 8.19 -19.67 -20.29
C GLN A 5 8.26 -18.13 -20.42
N ILE A 6 9.17 -17.63 -21.22
CA ILE A 6 9.17 -16.24 -21.70
C ILE A 6 7.96 -16.09 -22.60
N ARG A 7 6.85 -15.61 -22.04
CA ARG A 7 5.64 -15.30 -22.80
C ARG A 7 5.74 -13.89 -23.42
N ARG A 8 5.08 -13.70 -24.56
CA ARG A 8 4.99 -12.38 -25.17
C ARG A 8 4.23 -11.43 -24.24
N GLU A 9 4.65 -10.18 -24.17
CA GLU A 9 4.06 -9.16 -23.29
C GLU A 9 2.54 -9.00 -23.49
N GLU A 10 2.09 -9.13 -24.74
CA GLU A 10 0.68 -9.09 -25.11
C GLU A 10 -0.16 -10.25 -24.56
N GLU A 11 0.47 -11.39 -24.25
CA GLU A 11 -0.18 -12.55 -23.66
C GLU A 11 -0.23 -12.43 -22.13
N ARG A 12 0.82 -11.87 -21.54
CA ARG A 12 0.88 -11.63 -20.08
C ARG A 12 -0.22 -10.69 -19.59
N SER A 13 -0.56 -9.68 -20.38
CA SER A 13 -1.61 -8.70 -20.04
C SER A 13 -3.03 -9.28 -20.06
N LYS A 14 -3.23 -10.44 -20.68
CA LYS A 14 -4.52 -11.13 -20.79
C LYS A 14 -4.73 -12.16 -19.69
N GLU A 15 -3.70 -12.52 -18.94
CA GLU A 15 -3.82 -13.50 -17.87
C GLU A 15 -4.59 -12.93 -16.67
N PRO A 16 -5.44 -13.74 -16.01
CA PRO A 16 -6.07 -13.37 -14.75
C PRO A 16 -4.99 -13.02 -13.72
N SER A 17 -5.03 -11.82 -13.22
CA SER A 17 -4.11 -11.31 -12.22
C SER A 17 -4.90 -10.72 -11.05
N LEU A 18 -4.21 -10.35 -9.98
CA LEU A 18 -4.84 -9.61 -8.88
C LEU A 18 -5.54 -8.34 -9.40
N MET A 19 -4.97 -7.68 -10.43
CA MET A 19 -5.60 -6.51 -11.04
C MET A 19 -6.92 -6.83 -11.75
N SER A 20 -7.11 -8.06 -12.23
CA SER A 20 -8.38 -8.51 -12.79
C SER A 20 -9.46 -8.59 -11.69
N VAL A 21 -9.09 -9.07 -10.51
CA VAL A 21 -10.00 -9.10 -9.34
C VAL A 21 -10.34 -7.67 -8.92
N VAL A 22 -9.35 -6.82 -8.75
CA VAL A 22 -9.55 -5.40 -8.38
C VAL A 22 -10.48 -4.71 -9.38
N ARG A 23 -10.25 -4.92 -10.68
CA ARG A 23 -11.08 -4.35 -11.75
C ARG A 23 -12.53 -4.83 -11.67
N ASN A 24 -12.75 -6.11 -11.43
CA ASN A 24 -14.09 -6.66 -11.29
C ASN A 24 -14.82 -6.07 -10.08
N VAL A 25 -14.14 -5.92 -8.95
CA VAL A 25 -14.73 -5.28 -7.76
C VAL A 25 -15.09 -3.83 -8.04
N VAL A 26 -14.17 -3.07 -8.66
CA VAL A 26 -14.43 -1.67 -9.05
C VAL A 26 -15.62 -1.57 -9.99
N GLN A 27 -15.72 -2.45 -10.99
CA GLN A 27 -16.86 -2.47 -11.92
C GLN A 27 -18.17 -2.81 -11.23
N THR A 28 -18.14 -3.70 -10.23
CA THR A 28 -19.34 -4.07 -9.45
C THR A 28 -19.83 -2.90 -8.58
N LEU A 29 -18.88 -2.10 -8.05
CA LEU A 29 -19.19 -0.93 -7.22
C LEU A 29 -19.48 0.33 -8.03
N TYR A 30 -19.15 0.33 -9.32
CA TYR A 30 -19.26 1.54 -10.15
C TYR A 30 -20.69 2.06 -10.25
N HIS A 31 -20.86 3.35 -9.90
CA HIS A 31 -22.09 4.09 -10.12
C HIS A 31 -21.76 5.42 -10.80
N PRO A 32 -22.44 5.77 -11.91
CA PRO A 32 -22.09 6.96 -12.71
C PRO A 32 -22.26 8.28 -11.96
N ASP A 33 -23.22 8.34 -11.03
CA ASP A 33 -23.54 9.56 -10.27
C ASP A 33 -22.82 9.64 -8.93
N ASP A 34 -21.99 8.62 -8.57
CA ASP A 34 -21.25 8.57 -7.31
C ASP A 34 -19.76 8.32 -7.54
N PRO A 35 -18.98 9.39 -7.68
CA PRO A 35 -17.53 9.29 -7.89
C PRO A 35 -16.75 8.87 -6.64
N GLN A 36 -17.38 8.82 -5.47
CA GLN A 36 -16.73 8.48 -4.21
C GLN A 36 -16.81 6.98 -3.90
N LEU A 37 -17.75 6.26 -4.50
CA LEU A 37 -17.89 4.83 -4.30
C LEU A 37 -16.76 4.08 -5.01
N GLY A 38 -15.97 3.31 -4.25
CA GLY A 38 -14.84 2.58 -4.82
C GLY A 38 -13.95 1.90 -3.80
N LEU A 39 -12.75 1.54 -4.23
CA LEU A 39 -11.72 0.93 -3.41
C LEU A 39 -10.70 1.96 -2.95
N TYR A 40 -10.41 1.96 -1.67
CA TYR A 40 -9.44 2.82 -1.03
C TYR A 40 -8.35 2.01 -0.36
N GLY A 41 -7.10 2.43 -0.47
CA GLY A 41 -6.02 1.72 0.18
C GLY A 41 -4.66 1.93 -0.47
N ALA A 42 -3.82 0.91 -0.41
CA ALA A 42 -2.47 0.97 -0.94
C ALA A 42 -2.07 -0.32 -1.65
N LEU A 43 -1.26 -0.15 -2.66
CA LEU A 43 -0.56 -1.22 -3.35
C LEU A 43 0.91 -1.17 -2.92
N GLY A 44 1.46 -2.29 -2.45
CA GLY A 44 2.87 -2.42 -2.12
C GLY A 44 3.71 -2.49 -3.39
N TYR A 45 4.94 -1.99 -3.31
CA TYR A 45 5.88 -2.00 -4.45
C TYR A 45 6.16 -3.43 -4.94
N ASP A 46 6.25 -4.38 -4.03
CA ASP A 46 6.56 -5.78 -4.33
C ASP A 46 5.44 -6.51 -5.11
N LEU A 47 4.29 -5.87 -5.28
CA LEU A 47 3.23 -6.35 -6.18
C LEU A 47 3.75 -6.55 -7.61
N MET A 48 4.78 -5.79 -8.01
CA MET A 48 5.43 -5.93 -9.32
C MET A 48 5.96 -7.35 -9.57
N PHE A 49 6.37 -8.09 -8.53
CA PHE A 49 6.86 -9.46 -8.68
C PHE A 49 5.81 -10.47 -9.17
N GLN A 50 4.53 -10.09 -9.16
CA GLN A 50 3.49 -10.88 -9.81
C GLN A 50 3.53 -10.76 -11.34
N PHE A 51 4.11 -9.69 -11.86
CA PHE A 51 4.17 -9.39 -13.29
C PHE A 51 5.56 -9.64 -13.88
N GLU A 52 6.59 -9.44 -13.08
CA GLU A 52 7.99 -9.59 -13.49
C GLU A 52 8.65 -10.75 -12.75
N PRO A 53 9.25 -11.73 -13.46
CA PRO A 53 9.91 -12.90 -12.87
C PRO A 53 11.28 -12.51 -12.29
N ILE A 54 11.28 -11.71 -11.25
CA ILE A 54 12.50 -11.30 -10.54
C ILE A 54 12.67 -12.18 -9.32
N ASN A 55 13.86 -12.72 -9.13
CA ASN A 55 14.23 -13.44 -7.92
C ASN A 55 14.85 -12.44 -6.93
N PRO A 56 14.11 -12.02 -5.88
CA PRO A 56 14.65 -11.11 -4.89
C PRO A 56 15.81 -11.76 -4.13
N SER A 57 16.90 -11.03 -3.95
CA SER A 57 18.06 -11.50 -3.16
C SER A 57 17.81 -11.45 -1.66
N LEU A 58 16.82 -10.65 -1.22
CA LEU A 58 16.44 -10.52 0.17
C LEU A 58 15.12 -11.26 0.44
N GLN A 59 15.07 -11.94 1.57
CA GLN A 59 13.84 -12.57 2.02
C GLN A 59 12.84 -11.51 2.48
N ARG A 60 11.60 -11.62 2.01
CA ARG A 60 10.50 -10.79 2.45
C ARG A 60 10.04 -11.20 3.85
N LYS A 61 9.63 -10.22 4.65
CA LYS A 61 8.95 -10.51 5.91
C LYS A 61 7.57 -11.10 5.61
N GLU A 62 7.20 -12.19 6.26
CA GLU A 62 5.91 -12.89 6.06
C GLU A 62 4.69 -11.98 6.26
N GLN A 63 4.82 -10.95 7.10
CA GLN A 63 3.73 -10.01 7.40
C GLN A 63 3.58 -8.87 6.37
N GLN A 64 4.46 -8.78 5.38
CA GLN A 64 4.39 -7.73 4.37
C GLN A 64 3.24 -8.00 3.40
N ARG A 65 2.31 -7.06 3.32
CA ARG A 65 1.16 -7.14 2.41
C ARG A 65 1.48 -6.45 1.09
N ASP A 66 1.15 -7.10 -0.02
CA ASP A 66 1.27 -6.52 -1.35
C ASP A 66 0.10 -5.60 -1.69
N VAL A 67 -1.06 -5.88 -1.12
CA VAL A 67 -2.28 -5.13 -1.35
C VAL A 67 -3.08 -5.04 -0.06
N ALA A 68 -3.54 -3.84 0.25
CA ALA A 68 -4.50 -3.58 1.32
C ALA A 68 -5.53 -2.58 0.78
N LEU A 69 -6.70 -3.09 0.41
CA LEU A 69 -7.81 -2.31 -0.12
C LEU A 69 -9.03 -2.45 0.78
N PHE A 70 -9.79 -1.38 0.88
CA PHE A 70 -11.00 -1.28 1.70
C PHE A 70 -12.13 -0.75 0.85
N ILE A 71 -13.34 -1.20 1.13
CA ILE A 71 -14.58 -0.59 0.69
C ILE A 71 -15.11 0.18 1.91
N PRO A 72 -14.98 1.51 1.95
CA PRO A 72 -15.49 2.27 3.08
C PRO A 72 -17.02 2.32 3.04
N ASP A 73 -17.63 2.16 4.17
CA ASP A 73 -19.07 2.37 4.38
C ASP A 73 -19.39 3.79 4.85
N GLU A 74 -18.38 4.55 5.26
CA GLU A 74 -18.50 5.96 5.58
C GLU A 74 -17.29 6.75 5.04
N ILE A 75 -17.54 7.84 4.34
CA ILE A 75 -16.53 8.72 3.76
C ILE A 75 -16.82 10.16 4.18
N LEU A 76 -15.85 10.80 4.83
CA LEU A 76 -15.88 12.25 5.04
C LEU A 76 -15.21 12.93 3.84
N VAL A 77 -15.96 13.66 3.07
CA VAL A 77 -15.47 14.49 1.97
C VAL A 77 -15.24 15.91 2.48
N VAL A 78 -14.05 16.45 2.22
CA VAL A 78 -13.68 17.83 2.55
C VAL A 78 -13.26 18.53 1.28
N ASP A 79 -14.10 19.44 0.80
CA ASP A 79 -13.79 20.33 -0.31
C ASP A 79 -13.18 21.62 0.22
N THR A 80 -11.86 21.73 0.10
CA THR A 80 -11.13 22.91 0.57
C THR A 80 -11.33 24.13 -0.34
N ARG A 81 -11.74 23.93 -1.58
CA ARG A 81 -11.99 25.01 -2.56
C ARG A 81 -13.33 25.69 -2.24
N GLU A 82 -14.37 24.88 -2.07
CA GLU A 82 -15.72 25.36 -1.74
C GLU A 82 -15.91 25.54 -0.23
N GLN A 83 -14.92 25.19 0.59
CA GLN A 83 -14.95 25.27 2.06
C GLN A 83 -16.13 24.51 2.65
N GLN A 84 -16.46 23.36 2.09
CA GLN A 84 -17.56 22.51 2.51
C GLN A 84 -17.04 21.14 2.96
N ALA A 85 -17.79 20.51 3.84
CA ALA A 85 -17.55 19.15 4.24
C ALA A 85 -18.87 18.42 4.44
N TRP A 86 -18.93 17.16 4.00
CA TRP A 86 -20.09 16.30 4.18
C TRP A 86 -19.66 14.86 4.38
N THR A 87 -20.54 14.07 4.95
CA THR A 87 -20.33 12.62 5.11
C THR A 87 -21.24 11.87 4.17
N ILE A 88 -20.71 10.88 3.49
CA ILE A 88 -21.43 9.92 2.67
C ILE A 88 -21.42 8.60 3.42
N GLN A 89 -22.58 7.96 3.54
CA GLN A 89 -22.73 6.64 4.13
C GLN A 89 -23.30 5.68 3.10
N TYR A 90 -22.73 4.47 3.05
CA TYR A 90 -23.16 3.39 2.17
C TYR A 90 -23.65 2.21 3.00
N ASP A 91 -24.78 1.68 2.63
CA ASP A 91 -25.24 0.38 3.09
C ASP A 91 -25.06 -0.64 1.98
N PHE A 92 -24.26 -1.67 2.27
CA PHE A 92 -23.98 -2.75 1.36
C PHE A 92 -24.86 -3.95 1.70
N THR A 93 -25.42 -4.55 0.67
CA THR A 93 -26.18 -5.80 0.79
C THR A 93 -25.60 -6.81 -0.19
N TRP A 94 -25.30 -8.01 0.29
CA TRP A 94 -24.78 -9.07 -0.57
C TRP A 94 -25.34 -10.43 -0.16
N CYS A 95 -25.42 -11.33 -1.14
CA CYS A 95 -25.76 -12.72 -0.92
C CYS A 95 -24.48 -13.56 -0.92
N VAL A 96 -24.34 -14.44 0.04
CA VAL A 96 -23.24 -15.41 0.05
C VAL A 96 -23.60 -16.52 -0.93
N ALA A 97 -22.68 -16.85 -1.84
CA ALA A 97 -22.93 -17.87 -2.85
C ALA A 97 -23.25 -19.22 -2.20
N GLY A 98 -24.43 -19.74 -2.49
CA GLY A 98 -24.94 -21.02 -1.96
C GLY A 98 -25.73 -20.89 -0.64
N GLU A 99 -25.93 -19.70 -0.13
CA GLU A 99 -26.79 -19.43 1.02
C GLU A 99 -28.02 -18.62 0.62
N GLU A 100 -29.17 -18.88 1.26
CA GLU A 100 -30.39 -18.08 1.07
C GLU A 100 -30.35 -16.76 1.87
N GLU A 101 -29.39 -16.62 2.78
CA GLU A 101 -29.28 -15.50 3.68
C GLU A 101 -28.59 -14.31 3.01
N THR A 102 -29.20 -13.16 3.14
CA THR A 102 -28.66 -11.87 2.68
C THR A 102 -28.02 -11.15 3.86
N VAL A 103 -26.75 -10.78 3.72
CA VAL A 103 -26.04 -9.99 4.72
C VAL A 103 -26.09 -8.52 4.33
N SER A 104 -26.38 -7.63 5.29
CA SER A 104 -26.46 -6.18 5.08
C SER A 104 -25.68 -5.42 6.15
N THR A 105 -25.11 -4.28 5.77
CA THR A 105 -24.52 -3.31 6.70
C THR A 105 -25.54 -2.28 7.20
N GLU A 106 -26.78 -2.35 6.73
CA GLU A 106 -27.83 -1.44 7.17
C GLU A 106 -28.06 -1.54 8.67
N GLY A 107 -28.07 -0.41 9.36
CA GLY A 107 -28.25 -0.35 10.82
C GLY A 107 -27.02 -0.72 11.65
N MET A 108 -25.88 -1.02 11.04
CA MET A 108 -24.64 -1.25 11.78
C MET A 108 -24.20 0.02 12.51
N VAL A 109 -23.82 -0.14 13.78
CA VAL A 109 -23.24 0.97 14.55
C VAL A 109 -21.79 1.18 14.07
N ARG A 110 -21.56 2.29 13.39
CA ARG A 110 -20.23 2.71 12.95
C ARG A 110 -19.48 3.34 14.13
N SER A 111 -18.83 2.50 14.92
CA SER A 111 -17.95 2.97 15.99
C SER A 111 -16.53 3.07 15.44
N GLY A 112 -15.97 4.27 15.47
CA GLY A 112 -14.56 4.47 15.16
C GLY A 112 -13.69 3.72 16.16
N THR A 113 -13.23 2.52 15.81
CA THR A 113 -12.24 1.82 16.59
C THR A 113 -10.89 2.46 16.34
N THR A 114 -10.46 3.30 17.26
CA THR A 114 -9.05 3.67 17.31
C THR A 114 -8.28 2.40 17.69
N ARG A 115 -7.61 1.77 16.72
CA ARG A 115 -6.68 0.69 17.06
C ARG A 115 -5.69 1.22 18.07
N SER A 116 -5.60 0.55 19.23
CA SER A 116 -4.53 0.81 20.17
C SER A 116 -3.21 0.58 19.43
N HIS A 117 -2.34 1.57 19.46
CA HIS A 117 -0.98 1.40 18.96
C HIS A 117 -0.29 0.44 19.95
N GLU A 118 0.00 -0.77 19.50
CA GLU A 118 0.87 -1.65 20.25
C GLU A 118 2.26 -1.03 20.22
N GLU A 119 2.76 -0.62 21.37
CA GLU A 119 4.12 -0.17 21.52
C GLU A 119 5.04 -1.38 21.25
N GLY A 120 5.54 -1.48 20.04
CA GLY A 120 6.59 -2.44 19.72
C GLY A 120 7.83 -2.18 20.58
N THR A 121 8.51 -3.23 20.99
CA THR A 121 9.77 -3.12 21.73
C THR A 121 10.73 -2.19 20.97
N PRO A 122 11.21 -1.11 21.61
CA PRO A 122 12.08 -0.16 20.94
C PRO A 122 13.45 -0.80 20.71
N LEU A 123 13.71 -1.23 19.51
CA LEU A 123 15.05 -1.59 19.06
C LEU A 123 15.64 -0.39 18.37
N LEU A 124 16.71 0.17 18.95
CA LEU A 124 17.60 1.04 18.21
C LEU A 124 18.43 0.12 17.30
N ASP A 125 17.92 -0.10 16.11
CA ASP A 125 18.54 -1.00 15.16
C ASP A 125 18.81 -0.27 13.83
N ARG A 126 19.87 -0.66 13.19
CA ARG A 126 20.22 -0.23 11.84
C ARG A 126 20.61 -1.46 11.04
N ASP A 127 20.20 -1.51 9.79
CA ASP A 127 20.49 -2.61 8.87
C ASP A 127 21.90 -2.58 8.28
N VAL A 128 22.60 -1.46 8.44
CA VAL A 128 23.98 -1.26 7.94
C VAL A 128 24.91 -0.89 9.10
N GLU A 129 26.00 -1.60 9.24
CA GLU A 129 27.02 -1.35 10.24
C GLU A 129 27.69 0.04 10.10
N PRO A 130 28.26 0.60 11.18
CA PRO A 130 28.99 1.87 11.10
C PRO A 130 30.05 1.86 10.01
N GLY A 131 30.02 2.85 9.10
CA GLY A 131 30.90 2.94 7.95
C GLY A 131 30.43 2.17 6.71
N GLY A 132 29.46 1.25 6.83
CA GLY A 132 28.95 0.47 5.72
C GLY A 132 28.28 1.35 4.64
N TYR A 133 27.51 2.36 5.03
CA TYR A 133 26.92 3.28 4.06
C TYR A 133 27.98 4.07 3.27
N ALA A 134 29.06 4.50 3.92
CA ALA A 134 30.18 5.13 3.23
C ALA A 134 30.83 4.18 2.22
N SER A 135 31.02 2.93 2.59
CA SER A 135 31.54 1.89 1.68
C SER A 135 30.65 1.65 0.48
N LEU A 136 29.33 1.64 0.68
CA LEU A 136 28.35 1.54 -0.43
C LEU A 136 28.45 2.75 -1.36
N THR A 137 28.64 3.94 -0.81
CA THR A 137 28.82 5.17 -1.58
C THR A 137 30.09 5.10 -2.45
N GLU A 138 31.21 4.68 -1.90
CA GLU A 138 32.46 4.56 -2.66
C GLU A 138 32.35 3.48 -3.75
N ARG A 139 31.73 2.34 -3.45
CA ARG A 139 31.45 1.33 -4.46
C ARG A 139 30.56 1.87 -5.58
N SER A 140 29.53 2.61 -5.25
CA SER A 140 28.66 3.24 -6.26
C SER A 140 29.40 4.20 -7.18
N LYS A 141 30.34 4.98 -6.65
CA LYS A 141 31.19 5.87 -7.47
C LYS A 141 32.04 5.08 -8.46
N GLN A 142 32.57 3.92 -8.04
CA GLN A 142 33.30 3.03 -8.94
C GLN A 142 32.41 2.48 -10.07
N GLU A 143 31.21 2.05 -9.74
CA GLU A 143 30.25 1.55 -10.73
C GLU A 143 29.81 2.64 -11.72
N PHE A 144 29.65 3.89 -11.27
CA PHE A 144 29.44 5.04 -12.15
C PHE A 144 30.62 5.27 -13.09
N ALA A 145 31.86 5.21 -12.56
CA ALA A 145 33.06 5.40 -13.37
C ALA A 145 33.24 4.33 -14.46
N CYS A 146 32.76 3.10 -14.18
CA CYS A 146 32.75 2.01 -15.16
C CYS A 146 31.55 2.09 -16.14
N GLY A 147 30.63 3.01 -15.96
CA GLY A 147 29.42 3.12 -16.78
C GLY A 147 28.36 2.07 -16.49
N ASN A 148 28.47 1.34 -15.39
CA ASN A 148 27.52 0.29 -14.98
C ASN A 148 26.25 0.86 -14.37
N LEU A 149 26.30 2.08 -13.83
CA LEU A 149 25.16 2.77 -13.21
C LEU A 149 24.96 4.14 -13.85
N PHE A 150 23.71 4.46 -14.10
CA PHE A 150 23.23 5.79 -14.48
C PHE A 150 22.73 6.55 -13.25
N GLU A 151 22.01 5.85 -12.39
CA GLU A 151 21.44 6.37 -11.15
C GLU A 151 21.45 5.26 -10.09
N VAL A 152 21.64 5.62 -8.83
CA VAL A 152 21.48 4.71 -7.70
C VAL A 152 20.96 5.45 -6.49
N VAL A 153 19.97 4.88 -5.82
CA VAL A 153 19.46 5.37 -4.55
C VAL A 153 19.92 4.42 -3.45
N LEU A 154 20.93 4.83 -2.70
CA LEU A 154 21.38 4.08 -1.54
C LEU A 154 20.42 4.35 -0.37
N SER A 155 20.03 3.31 0.34
CA SER A 155 19.16 3.43 1.50
C SER A 155 19.77 2.76 2.73
N GLN A 156 19.40 3.28 3.89
CA GLN A 156 19.72 2.71 5.18
C GLN A 156 18.47 2.78 6.05
N GLN A 157 18.14 1.69 6.70
CA GLN A 157 17.01 1.63 7.60
C GLN A 157 17.47 1.90 9.05
N TRP A 158 16.72 2.76 9.71
CA TRP A 158 16.90 3.06 11.12
C TRP A 158 15.58 2.80 11.84
N SER A 159 15.64 2.05 12.93
CA SER A 159 14.50 1.82 13.79
C SER A 159 14.73 2.53 15.11
N VAL A 160 13.82 3.40 15.49
CA VAL A 160 13.86 4.13 16.76
C VAL A 160 12.56 3.94 17.52
N PRO A 161 12.59 3.97 18.86
CA PRO A 161 11.38 3.92 19.68
C PRO A 161 10.42 5.05 19.30
N ALA A 162 9.17 4.71 18.98
CA ALA A 162 8.12 5.69 18.74
C ALA A 162 7.31 5.90 20.02
N THR A 163 7.56 6.99 20.73
CA THR A 163 6.80 7.37 21.94
C THR A 163 5.55 8.18 21.63
N ALA A 164 5.44 8.70 20.42
CA ALA A 164 4.34 9.53 19.98
C ALA A 164 3.36 8.75 19.07
N ARG A 165 2.08 9.10 19.14
CA ARG A 165 1.07 8.54 18.23
C ARG A 165 1.44 8.87 16.77
N PRO A 166 1.25 7.96 15.80
CA PRO A 166 1.55 8.20 14.38
C PRO A 166 0.96 9.49 13.82
N SER A 167 -0.28 9.82 14.24
CA SER A 167 -0.94 11.07 13.83
C SER A 167 -0.23 12.34 14.34
N ALA A 168 0.41 12.30 15.50
CA ALA A 168 1.19 13.41 16.03
C ALA A 168 2.51 13.57 15.28
N VAL A 169 3.17 12.46 14.95
CA VAL A 169 4.37 12.44 14.09
C VAL A 169 4.04 13.03 12.72
N PHE A 170 2.95 12.58 12.10
CA PHE A 170 2.50 13.11 10.80
C PHE A 170 2.23 14.61 10.83
N ARG A 171 1.54 15.12 11.86
CA ARG A 171 1.31 16.57 12.02
C ARG A 171 2.59 17.36 12.09
N THR A 172 3.62 16.82 12.78
CA THR A 172 4.93 17.47 12.88
C THR A 172 5.66 17.47 11.56
N LEU A 173 5.66 16.33 10.84
CA LEU A 173 6.24 16.21 9.51
C LEU A 173 5.60 17.21 8.54
N ARG A 174 4.27 17.25 8.49
CA ARG A 174 3.52 18.16 7.63
C ARG A 174 3.86 19.64 7.87
N LYS A 175 4.14 20.03 9.12
CA LYS A 175 4.56 21.40 9.45
C LYS A 175 6.01 21.69 9.03
N ARG A 176 6.89 20.70 9.15
CA ARG A 176 8.33 20.89 8.86
C ARG A 176 8.66 20.74 7.38
N ASN A 177 7.91 19.91 6.70
CA ASN A 177 8.11 19.60 5.28
C ASN A 177 6.77 19.70 4.55
N PRO A 178 6.21 20.89 4.38
CA PRO A 178 4.98 21.09 3.62
C PRO A 178 5.25 20.85 2.14
N SER A 179 4.54 19.92 1.54
CA SER A 179 4.57 19.62 0.10
C SER A 179 3.17 19.73 -0.49
#